data_b42ad15922836e59458e370a0030dc89
#
_entry.id   b42ad15922836e59458e370a0030dc89
#
_cell.length_a   1.000
_cell.length_b   1.000
_cell.length_c   1.000
_cell.angle_alpha   90.00
_cell.angle_beta   90.00
_cell.angle_gamma   90.00
#
_symmetry.space_group_name_H-M   'P 1'
#
loop_
_entity.id
_entity.type
_entity.pdbx_description
1 polymer ?
#
loop_
_entity_poly.entity_id
_entity_poly.type
_entity_poly.pdbx_seq_one_letter_code
_entity_poly.pdbx_strand_id
1 'polypeptide(L)'
;MKQFINVKRVFTVLIILLLLISCRVETDYRPLFDKDLSNADYDSSVWTFKNGILTATADQSIWTKVQYENFILDLEFKTDVNTNSGVVIYCTDKGNWIPSSIEIQIADDHHPEWQSYPEYWRCGSIYGHKGANEQLVVKKPGVFTTDYYSIFYR
;
A
#
# COMPACT_ATOMS: atom_id res chain seq x y z
N MET A 1 -63.35 1.41 -15.27
CA MET A 1 -62.49 0.27 -14.85
C MET A 1 -61.48 0.80 -13.82
N LYS A 2 -61.62 0.49 -12.51
CA LYS A 2 -60.69 0.94 -11.50
C LYS A 2 -59.57 -0.11 -11.35
N GLN A 3 -58.36 0.24 -11.71
CA GLN A 3 -57.20 -0.63 -11.47
C GLN A 3 -56.83 -0.54 -9.96
N PHE A 4 -56.93 -1.64 -9.26
CA PHE A 4 -56.45 -1.75 -7.87
C PHE A 4 -54.95 -1.99 -7.94
N ILE A 5 -54.17 -1.00 -7.47
CA ILE A 5 -52.72 -1.15 -7.31
C ILE A 5 -52.47 -2.14 -6.18
N ASN A 6 -51.78 -3.23 -6.48
CA ASN A 6 -51.50 -4.26 -5.50
C ASN A 6 -50.37 -3.75 -4.52
N VAL A 7 -50.79 -3.26 -3.38
CA VAL A 7 -49.92 -2.65 -2.33
C VAL A 7 -48.75 -3.54 -1.94
N LYS A 8 -48.95 -4.87 -1.91
CA LYS A 8 -47.88 -5.83 -1.62
C LYS A 8 -46.77 -5.80 -2.68
N ARG A 9 -47.11 -5.66 -3.96
CA ARG A 9 -46.13 -5.57 -5.05
C ARG A 9 -45.33 -4.25 -4.98
N VAL A 10 -45.99 -3.17 -4.66
CA VAL A 10 -45.33 -1.84 -4.48
C VAL A 10 -44.36 -1.90 -3.32
N PHE A 11 -44.77 -2.50 -2.19
CA PHE A 11 -43.91 -2.65 -1.00
C PHE A 11 -42.71 -3.54 -1.29
N THR A 12 -42.85 -4.65 -2.02
CA THR A 12 -41.76 -5.53 -2.42
C THR A 12 -40.77 -4.83 -3.33
N VAL A 13 -41.24 -4.05 -4.31
CA VAL A 13 -40.39 -3.26 -5.21
C VAL A 13 -39.63 -2.18 -4.44
N LEU A 14 -40.27 -1.53 -3.45
CA LEU A 14 -39.64 -0.49 -2.63
C LEU A 14 -38.51 -1.08 -1.74
N ILE A 15 -38.73 -2.27 -1.18
CA ILE A 15 -37.72 -2.99 -0.38
C ILE A 15 -36.55 -3.40 -1.26
N ILE A 16 -36.79 -3.89 -2.47
CA ILE A 16 -35.73 -4.25 -3.43
C ILE A 16 -34.94 -3.01 -3.85
N LEU A 17 -35.61 -1.86 -4.08
CA LEU A 17 -34.93 -0.60 -4.40
C LEU A 17 -34.06 -0.10 -3.21
N LEU A 18 -34.52 -0.25 -1.98
CA LEU A 18 -33.78 0.11 -0.77
C LEU A 18 -32.55 -0.81 -0.54
N LEU A 19 -32.64 -2.09 -0.92
CA LEU A 19 -31.50 -3.03 -0.86
C LEU A 19 -30.47 -2.76 -1.96
N LEU A 20 -30.83 -2.07 -3.04
CA LEU A 20 -29.91 -1.67 -4.11
C LEU A 20 -29.14 -0.37 -3.80
N ILE A 21 -29.50 0.34 -2.71
CA ILE A 21 -28.65 1.38 -2.13
C ILE A 21 -27.57 0.67 -1.31
N SER A 22 -26.81 -0.19 -1.97
CA SER A 22 -25.57 -0.72 -1.45
C SER A 22 -24.68 0.47 -1.15
N CYS A 23 -24.37 0.67 0.12
CA CYS A 23 -23.39 1.65 0.57
C CYS A 23 -22.08 1.32 -0.15
N ARG A 24 -21.80 1.98 -1.27
CA ARG A 24 -20.44 2.01 -1.79
C ARG A 24 -19.64 2.76 -0.74
N VAL A 25 -18.84 2.04 0.02
CA VAL A 25 -17.76 2.65 0.77
C VAL A 25 -16.82 3.21 -0.30
N GLU A 26 -17.01 4.49 -0.62
CA GLU A 26 -16.08 5.22 -1.45
C GLU A 26 -14.84 5.41 -0.56
N THR A 27 -13.81 4.62 -0.83
CA THR A 27 -12.50 4.80 -0.19
C THR A 27 -11.93 6.10 -0.74
N ASP A 28 -11.99 7.16 0.08
CA ASP A 28 -11.39 8.46 -0.23
C ASP A 28 -9.87 8.33 -0.08
N TYR A 29 -9.20 7.82 -1.13
CA TYR A 29 -7.75 7.74 -1.17
C TYR A 29 -7.16 9.14 -1.25
N ARG A 30 -6.24 9.44 -0.35
CA ARG A 30 -5.50 10.70 -0.31
C ARG A 30 -4.02 10.44 -0.54
N PRO A 31 -3.32 11.34 -1.24
CA PRO A 31 -1.86 11.24 -1.35
C PRO A 31 -1.23 11.14 0.04
N LEU A 32 -0.33 10.17 0.21
CA LEU A 32 0.41 10.00 1.47
C LEU A 32 1.36 11.17 1.72
N PHE A 33 1.99 11.68 0.66
CA PHE A 33 2.92 12.78 0.71
C PHE A 33 2.42 13.97 -0.12
N ASP A 34 2.59 15.17 0.41
CA ASP A 34 2.34 16.42 -0.31
C ASP A 34 3.38 16.61 -1.42
N LYS A 35 3.04 17.38 -2.46
CA LYS A 35 3.92 17.57 -3.62
C LYS A 35 5.27 18.22 -3.26
N ASP A 36 5.31 19.00 -2.20
CA ASP A 36 6.51 19.67 -1.66
C ASP A 36 7.17 18.89 -0.52
N LEU A 37 6.63 17.69 -0.19
CA LEU A 37 7.06 16.85 0.93
C LEU A 37 7.02 17.56 2.30
N SER A 38 6.22 18.63 2.44
CA SER A 38 6.10 19.40 3.70
C SER A 38 5.57 18.56 4.87
N ASN A 39 4.82 17.49 4.57
CA ASN A 39 4.26 16.54 5.53
C ASN A 39 5.16 15.30 5.79
N ALA A 40 6.43 15.34 5.36
CA ALA A 40 7.40 14.27 5.54
C ALA A 40 8.64 14.71 6.32
N ASP A 41 9.26 13.74 7.03
CA ASP A 41 10.61 13.82 7.59
C ASP A 41 11.54 13.03 6.66
N TYR A 42 12.50 13.68 6.02
CA TYR A 42 13.36 13.06 5.01
C TYR A 42 14.64 13.88 4.78
N ASP A 43 15.62 13.26 4.14
CA ASP A 43 16.80 13.95 3.63
C ASP A 43 16.54 14.45 2.19
N SER A 44 16.52 15.76 2.00
CA SER A 44 16.26 16.40 0.71
C SER A 44 17.36 16.18 -0.33
N SER A 45 18.53 15.71 0.08
CA SER A 45 19.59 15.28 -0.84
C SER A 45 19.37 13.89 -1.41
N VAL A 46 18.49 13.08 -0.76
CA VAL A 46 18.19 11.69 -1.13
C VAL A 46 16.83 11.57 -1.81
N TRP A 47 15.80 12.18 -1.20
CA TRP A 47 14.42 12.04 -1.67
C TRP A 47 13.96 13.23 -2.49
N THR A 48 13.33 12.96 -3.60
CA THR A 48 12.69 13.98 -4.45
C THR A 48 11.28 13.52 -4.85
N PHE A 49 10.35 14.50 -4.91
CA PHE A 49 9.02 14.28 -5.45
C PHE A 49 8.84 15.14 -6.71
N LYS A 50 8.76 14.48 -7.86
CA LYS A 50 8.68 15.17 -9.16
C LYS A 50 7.71 14.44 -10.09
N ASN A 51 6.80 15.18 -10.71
CA ASN A 51 5.81 14.63 -11.65
C ASN A 51 4.96 13.48 -11.06
N GLY A 52 4.65 13.56 -9.77
CA GLY A 52 3.87 12.52 -9.09
C GLY A 52 4.68 11.29 -8.66
N ILE A 53 6.00 11.30 -8.86
CA ILE A 53 6.89 10.20 -8.52
C ILE A 53 7.81 10.61 -7.38
N LEU A 54 7.81 9.81 -6.31
CA LEU A 54 8.76 9.87 -5.21
C LEU A 54 9.96 8.99 -5.55
N THR A 55 11.17 9.55 -5.48
CA THR A 55 12.40 8.85 -5.86
C THR A 55 13.44 8.99 -4.78
N ALA A 56 14.10 7.89 -4.41
CA ALA A 56 15.29 7.86 -3.57
C ALA A 56 16.55 7.63 -4.41
N THR A 57 17.65 8.27 -4.01
CA THR A 57 18.97 8.10 -4.64
C THR A 57 19.98 7.41 -3.74
N ALA A 58 19.62 7.12 -2.49
CA ALA A 58 20.44 6.41 -1.51
C ALA A 58 19.56 5.68 -0.52
N ASP A 59 20.18 4.81 0.29
CA ASP A 59 19.53 4.04 1.36
C ASP A 59 19.25 4.94 2.58
N GLN A 60 18.11 5.61 2.54
CA GLN A 60 17.60 6.50 3.57
C GLN A 60 16.08 6.42 3.62
N SER A 61 15.52 6.43 4.81
CA SER A 61 14.07 6.41 4.98
C SER A 61 13.43 7.78 4.78
N ILE A 62 12.18 7.78 4.26
CA ILE A 62 11.26 8.90 4.34
C ILE A 62 10.11 8.52 5.27
N TRP A 63 9.73 9.42 6.18
CA TRP A 63 8.71 9.18 7.19
C TRP A 63 7.56 10.16 7.06
N THR A 64 6.35 9.69 7.25
CA THR A 64 5.21 10.59 7.44
C THR A 64 5.32 11.32 8.78
N LYS A 65 4.98 12.61 8.82
CA LYS A 65 4.86 13.37 10.08
C LYS A 65 3.61 12.98 10.86
N VAL A 66 2.55 12.58 10.12
CA VAL A 66 1.29 12.10 10.70
C VAL A 66 1.40 10.60 10.99
N GLN A 67 0.83 10.18 12.11
CA GLN A 67 0.69 8.76 12.46
C GLN A 67 -0.68 8.25 12.04
N TYR A 68 -0.72 7.00 11.60
CA TYR A 68 -1.93 6.31 11.16
C TYR A 68 -2.13 5.04 11.99
N GLU A 69 -3.35 4.79 12.47
CA GLU A 69 -3.67 3.57 13.23
C GLU A 69 -4.26 2.49 12.32
N ASN A 70 -5.35 2.83 11.63
CA ASN A 70 -6.02 1.92 10.70
C ASN A 70 -6.01 2.57 9.32
N PHE A 71 -5.42 1.91 8.35
CA PHE A 71 -5.28 2.47 7.01
C PHE A 71 -5.24 1.39 5.94
N ILE A 72 -5.54 1.81 4.72
CA ILE A 72 -5.26 1.08 3.50
C ILE A 72 -4.20 1.91 2.79
N LEU A 73 -3.05 1.31 2.51
CA LEU A 73 -2.02 1.90 1.69
C LEU A 73 -2.08 1.27 0.31
N ASP A 74 -2.28 2.13 -0.68
CA ASP A 74 -2.21 1.78 -2.10
C ASP A 74 -0.99 2.47 -2.67
N LEU A 75 -0.06 1.71 -3.22
CA LEU A 75 1.16 2.25 -3.80
C LEU A 75 1.57 1.50 -5.06
N GLU A 76 2.13 2.24 -5.99
CA GLU A 76 2.87 1.69 -7.12
C GLU A 76 4.35 1.98 -6.94
N PHE A 77 5.17 0.97 -7.16
CA PHE A 77 6.62 1.15 -7.09
C PHE A 77 7.31 0.57 -8.32
N LYS A 78 8.49 1.08 -8.55
CA LYS A 78 9.37 0.61 -9.61
C LYS A 78 10.77 0.41 -9.05
N THR A 79 11.28 -0.79 -9.19
CA THR A 79 12.64 -1.15 -8.78
C THR A 79 13.65 -0.82 -9.88
N ASP A 80 14.87 -0.57 -9.49
CA ASP A 80 16.04 -0.68 -10.35
C ASP A 80 16.69 -2.06 -10.13
N VAL A 81 17.75 -2.35 -10.88
CA VAL A 81 18.48 -3.62 -10.76
C VAL A 81 19.06 -3.75 -9.34
N ASN A 82 18.83 -4.91 -8.73
CA ASN A 82 19.25 -5.26 -7.37
C ASN A 82 18.73 -4.32 -6.28
N THR A 83 17.51 -3.75 -6.46
CA THR A 83 16.89 -2.90 -5.46
C THR A 83 16.66 -3.66 -4.15
N ASN A 84 16.99 -2.99 -3.02
CA ASN A 84 16.58 -3.30 -1.66
C ASN A 84 15.84 -2.08 -1.10
N SER A 85 14.59 -2.24 -0.71
CA SER A 85 13.73 -1.20 -0.18
C SER A 85 12.57 -1.82 0.58
N GLY A 86 11.68 -1.01 1.16
CA GLY A 86 10.50 -1.52 1.87
C GLY A 86 9.55 -0.44 2.31
N VAL A 87 8.37 -0.88 2.75
CA VAL A 87 7.39 -0.05 3.45
C VAL A 87 7.44 -0.40 4.92
N VAL A 88 7.90 0.56 5.74
CA VAL A 88 8.02 0.41 7.18
C VAL A 88 6.75 0.90 7.86
N ILE A 89 6.14 0.04 8.69
CA ILE A 89 4.90 0.32 9.42
C ILE A 89 5.09 0.02 10.91
N TYR A 90 4.23 0.61 11.76
CA TYR A 90 4.24 0.45 13.22
C TYR A 90 5.60 0.77 13.88
N CYS A 91 6.37 1.67 13.27
CA CYS A 91 7.66 2.08 13.80
C CYS A 91 7.50 2.87 15.09
N THR A 92 8.11 2.38 16.18
CA THR A 92 8.09 3.04 17.49
C THR A 92 9.37 3.82 17.79
N ASP A 93 10.45 3.54 17.06
CA ASP A 93 11.73 4.25 17.17
C ASP A 93 12.39 4.40 15.79
N LYS A 94 12.25 5.59 15.20
CA LYS A 94 12.84 5.90 13.89
C LYS A 94 14.38 5.80 13.85
N GLY A 95 15.04 6.01 14.98
CA GLY A 95 16.51 5.92 15.09
C GLY A 95 17.01 4.48 15.13
N ASN A 96 16.16 3.54 15.52
CA ASN A 96 16.45 2.11 15.58
C ASN A 96 15.24 1.31 15.04
N TRP A 97 14.84 1.63 13.82
CA TRP A 97 13.57 1.18 13.25
C TRP A 97 13.53 -0.33 12.95
N ILE A 98 14.65 -0.97 12.61
CA ILE A 98 14.68 -2.39 12.24
C ILE A 98 14.02 -3.30 13.31
N PRO A 99 14.44 -3.27 14.60
CA PRO A 99 13.80 -4.10 15.61
C PRO A 99 12.49 -3.51 16.17
N SER A 100 12.12 -2.29 15.81
CA SER A 100 10.99 -1.55 16.39
C SER A 100 9.86 -1.29 15.39
N SER A 101 9.84 -2.03 14.28
CA SER A 101 8.84 -1.87 13.23
C SER A 101 8.54 -3.19 12.51
N ILE A 102 7.63 -3.12 11.57
CA ILE A 102 7.36 -4.17 10.59
C ILE A 102 7.71 -3.61 9.22
N GLU A 103 8.49 -4.33 8.44
CA GLU A 103 8.79 -3.98 7.06
C GLU A 103 8.11 -4.92 6.08
N ILE A 104 7.43 -4.34 5.10
CA ILE A 104 6.97 -5.06 3.91
C ILE A 104 8.03 -4.84 2.84
N GLN A 105 8.71 -5.91 2.46
CA GLN A 105 9.88 -5.86 1.59
C GLN A 105 9.54 -5.45 0.15
N ILE A 106 10.37 -4.59 -0.40
CA ILE A 106 10.43 -4.28 -1.84
C ILE A 106 11.83 -4.64 -2.33
N ALA A 107 11.94 -5.67 -3.14
CA ALA A 107 13.20 -6.15 -3.67
C ALA A 107 13.10 -6.50 -5.15
N ASP A 108 14.22 -6.49 -5.86
CA ASP A 108 14.29 -7.00 -7.24
C ASP A 108 14.48 -8.52 -7.23
N ASP A 109 13.39 -9.28 -7.06
CA ASP A 109 13.40 -10.73 -7.04
C ASP A 109 13.82 -11.37 -8.39
N HIS A 110 13.99 -10.57 -9.44
CA HIS A 110 14.56 -11.06 -10.71
C HIS A 110 16.08 -11.10 -10.68
N HIS A 111 16.73 -10.41 -9.74
CA HIS A 111 18.17 -10.46 -9.57
C HIS A 111 18.60 -11.77 -8.91
N PRO A 112 19.68 -12.45 -9.39
CA PRO A 112 20.12 -13.73 -8.85
C PRO A 112 20.45 -13.72 -7.36
N GLU A 113 20.93 -12.61 -6.83
CA GLU A 113 21.21 -12.45 -5.41
C GLU A 113 19.94 -12.61 -4.58
N TRP A 114 18.84 -11.89 -4.91
CA TRP A 114 17.56 -12.00 -4.21
C TRP A 114 16.96 -13.40 -4.36
N GLN A 115 17.13 -14.06 -5.49
CA GLN A 115 16.68 -15.43 -5.70
C GLN A 115 17.42 -16.44 -4.80
N SER A 116 18.63 -16.11 -4.34
CA SER A 116 19.39 -16.96 -3.42
C SER A 116 18.96 -16.82 -1.97
N TYR A 117 18.25 -15.76 -1.61
CA TYR A 117 17.79 -15.51 -0.25
C TYR A 117 16.50 -16.30 0.09
N PRO A 118 16.23 -16.54 1.39
CA PRO A 118 14.98 -17.12 1.85
C PRO A 118 13.76 -16.31 1.39
N GLU A 119 12.61 -16.98 1.24
CA GLU A 119 11.36 -16.36 0.79
C GLU A 119 10.92 -15.17 1.66
N TYR A 120 11.21 -15.19 2.96
CA TYR A 120 10.88 -14.12 3.89
C TYR A 120 11.79 -12.88 3.80
N TRP A 121 12.71 -12.85 2.82
CA TRP A 121 13.52 -11.67 2.48
C TRP A 121 13.17 -11.10 1.10
N ARG A 122 12.30 -11.75 0.36
CA ARG A 122 11.92 -11.36 -1.00
C ARG A 122 10.77 -10.37 -1.02
N CYS A 123 10.51 -9.79 -2.17
CA CYS A 123 9.44 -8.79 -2.36
C CYS A 123 8.08 -9.29 -1.88
N GLY A 124 7.31 -8.42 -1.22
CA GLY A 124 6.00 -8.72 -0.65
C GLY A 124 6.02 -9.50 0.66
N SER A 125 7.19 -9.88 1.18
CA SER A 125 7.31 -10.55 2.48
C SER A 125 7.16 -9.57 3.65
N ILE A 126 6.78 -10.10 4.82
CA ILE A 126 7.07 -9.47 6.11
C ILE A 126 8.52 -9.79 6.40
N TYR A 127 9.41 -8.83 6.16
CA TYR A 127 10.86 -9.03 6.16
C TYR A 127 11.37 -9.74 7.40
N GLY A 128 12.12 -10.81 7.19
CA GLY A 128 12.68 -11.64 8.27
C GLY A 128 11.67 -12.56 8.97
N HIS A 129 10.39 -12.52 8.65
CA HIS A 129 9.36 -13.23 9.40
C HIS A 129 8.53 -14.18 8.52
N LYS A 130 7.95 -13.70 7.43
CA LYS A 130 7.02 -14.48 6.61
C LYS A 130 7.14 -14.12 5.14
N GLY A 131 7.35 -15.12 4.28
CA GLY A 131 7.32 -14.97 2.83
C GLY A 131 5.97 -14.51 2.30
N ALA A 132 5.96 -13.88 1.13
CA ALA A 132 4.75 -13.56 0.40
C ALA A 132 3.96 -14.83 0.05
N ASN A 133 2.64 -14.70 -0.11
CA ASN A 133 1.79 -15.84 -0.49
C ASN A 133 2.07 -16.31 -1.92
N GLU A 134 2.56 -15.40 -2.77
CA GLU A 134 2.94 -15.66 -4.16
C GLU A 134 4.41 -15.32 -4.37
N GLN A 135 5.07 -16.02 -5.29
CA GLN A 135 6.46 -15.76 -5.67
C GLN A 135 6.51 -14.82 -6.89
N LEU A 136 7.58 -14.04 -6.98
CA LEU A 136 7.82 -13.11 -8.09
C LEU A 136 6.67 -12.10 -8.30
N VAL A 137 6.14 -11.56 -7.22
CA VAL A 137 5.09 -10.53 -7.25
C VAL A 137 5.59 -9.22 -7.87
N VAL A 138 6.89 -8.93 -7.77
CA VAL A 138 7.51 -7.75 -8.36
C VAL A 138 7.71 -7.92 -9.86
N LYS A 139 7.46 -6.87 -10.62
CA LYS A 139 7.81 -6.82 -12.05
C LYS A 139 9.30 -6.57 -12.24
N LYS A 140 9.79 -6.84 -13.45
CA LYS A 140 11.20 -6.60 -13.80
C LYS A 140 11.59 -5.13 -13.56
N PRO A 141 12.87 -4.86 -13.23
CA PRO A 141 13.38 -3.51 -13.08
C PRO A 141 12.96 -2.56 -14.21
N GLY A 142 12.58 -1.35 -13.85
CA GLY A 142 12.10 -0.33 -14.78
C GLY A 142 10.59 -0.39 -15.09
N VAL A 143 9.86 -1.41 -14.60
CA VAL A 143 8.40 -1.55 -14.78
C VAL A 143 7.68 -1.34 -13.45
N PHE A 144 6.60 -0.54 -13.46
CA PHE A 144 5.79 -0.34 -12.25
C PHE A 144 5.07 -1.61 -11.82
N THR A 145 5.17 -1.90 -10.53
CA THR A 145 4.42 -2.92 -9.81
C THR A 145 3.37 -2.23 -8.96
N THR A 146 2.13 -2.71 -8.99
CA THR A 146 1.04 -2.20 -8.16
C THR A 146 0.76 -3.20 -7.05
N ASP A 147 0.85 -2.74 -5.81
CA ASP A 147 0.54 -3.54 -4.62
C ASP A 147 -0.47 -2.84 -3.74
N TYR A 148 -1.39 -3.64 -3.16
CA TYR A 148 -2.39 -3.17 -2.21
C TYR A 148 -2.07 -3.74 -0.83
N TYR A 149 -1.81 -2.87 0.14
CA TYR A 149 -1.63 -3.27 1.54
C TYR A 149 -2.81 -2.77 2.36
N SER A 150 -3.64 -3.72 2.84
CA SER A 150 -4.70 -3.42 3.79
C SER A 150 -4.26 -3.83 5.18
N ILE A 151 -4.14 -2.87 6.09
CA ILE A 151 -3.70 -3.08 7.46
C ILE A 151 -4.85 -2.65 8.38
N PHE A 152 -5.46 -3.66 9.03
CA PHE A 152 -6.53 -3.45 10.00
C PHE A 152 -6.02 -3.86 11.39
N TYR A 153 -6.09 -2.95 12.35
CA TYR A 153 -5.95 -3.24 13.76
C TYR A 153 -7.37 -3.38 14.37
N ARG A 154 -7.62 -4.47 15.10
CA ARG A 154 -8.81 -4.64 15.93
C ARG A 154 -8.46 -4.47 17.39
#